data_3d65b754ca266809b7fc39fc2f0d7a6b
#
_entry.id   3d65b754ca266809b7fc39fc2f0d7a6b
#
_cell.length_a   1.000
_cell.length_b   1.000
_cell.length_c   1.000
_cell.angle_alpha   90.00
_cell.angle_beta   90.00
_cell.angle_gamma   90.00
#
_symmetry.space_group_name_H-M   'P 1'
#
loop_
_entity.id
_entity.type
_entity.pdbx_description
1 polymer ?
#
loop_
_entity_poly.entity_id
_entity_poly.type
_entity_poly.pdbx_seq_one_letter_code
_entity_poly.pdbx_strand_id
1 'polypeptide(L)'
;MWWRSNHTALGRLVRWAAVAAAAALTAACFQPLYGEHSPSADGSVAPNVREALATVQVDQIAAQSATPEARIAVQLRNDLIFELTGGTGAGTPANRLAIKMRLSKTAMIVDIATGRTEAEIVGIDVDYTLTEVGSKKVVVNSQTFARVSSDVPGLQQRFAHQRAQRDAEDRATKVIAEQIRSRLASHFVAGT
;
A
#
# COMPACT_ATOMS: atom_id res chain seq x y z
N MET A 1 54.70 41.56 -5.22
CA MET A 1 54.54 40.10 -5.09
C MET A 1 53.25 39.78 -4.29
N TRP A 2 52.07 40.29 -4.70
CA TRP A 2 50.82 40.24 -3.89
C TRP A 2 49.56 39.85 -4.68
N TRP A 3 49.73 39.28 -5.86
CA TRP A 3 48.61 39.00 -6.80
C TRP A 3 48.29 37.53 -7.00
N ARG A 4 48.86 36.62 -6.22
CA ARG A 4 48.73 35.19 -6.47
C ARG A 4 47.81 34.44 -5.47
N SER A 5 47.30 35.11 -4.41
CA SER A 5 46.49 34.42 -3.40
C SER A 5 44.96 34.49 -3.59
N ASN A 6 44.46 35.41 -4.43
CA ASN A 6 43.00 35.58 -4.57
C ASN A 6 42.33 34.56 -5.51
N HIS A 7 43.07 33.97 -6.48
CA HIS A 7 42.47 33.00 -7.40
C HIS A 7 42.16 31.63 -6.76
N THR A 8 42.88 31.27 -5.71
CA THR A 8 42.65 30.02 -4.98
C THR A 8 41.44 30.13 -4.05
N ALA A 9 41.20 31.30 -3.46
CA ALA A 9 40.04 31.54 -2.62
C ALA A 9 38.73 31.61 -3.43
N LEU A 10 38.76 32.29 -4.61
CA LEU A 10 37.62 32.33 -5.51
C LEU A 10 37.27 30.94 -6.07
N GLY A 11 38.26 30.15 -6.46
CA GLY A 11 38.05 28.80 -6.94
C GLY A 11 37.45 27.85 -5.89
N ARG A 12 37.81 28.05 -4.62
CA ARG A 12 37.20 27.33 -3.50
C ARG A 12 35.76 27.73 -3.26
N LEU A 13 35.46 29.03 -3.26
CA LEU A 13 34.09 29.53 -3.11
C LEU A 13 33.15 29.04 -4.23
N VAL A 14 33.62 29.06 -5.49
CA VAL A 14 32.85 28.55 -6.63
C VAL A 14 32.57 27.04 -6.49
N ARG A 15 33.53 26.27 -6.02
CA ARG A 15 33.32 24.81 -5.77
C ARG A 15 32.30 24.54 -4.67
N TRP A 16 32.38 25.29 -3.57
CA TRP A 16 31.41 25.16 -2.48
C TRP A 16 30.01 25.62 -2.88
N ALA A 17 29.90 26.69 -3.68
CA ALA A 17 28.64 27.14 -4.24
C ALA A 17 28.03 26.11 -5.22
N ALA A 18 28.84 25.47 -6.05
CA ALA A 18 28.38 24.40 -6.95
C ALA A 18 27.89 23.17 -6.20
N VAL A 19 28.59 22.76 -5.12
CA VAL A 19 28.15 21.65 -4.26
C VAL A 19 26.86 22.00 -3.51
N ALA A 20 26.72 23.20 -3.01
CA ALA A 20 25.50 23.67 -2.36
C ALA A 20 24.32 23.74 -3.33
N ALA A 21 24.54 24.20 -4.56
CA ALA A 21 23.51 24.22 -5.61
C ALA A 21 23.08 22.80 -6.01
N ALA A 22 24.03 21.87 -6.16
CA ALA A 22 23.72 20.48 -6.44
C ALA A 22 22.93 19.81 -5.31
N ALA A 23 23.30 20.09 -4.05
CA ALA A 23 22.57 19.59 -2.88
C ALA A 23 21.15 20.19 -2.78
N ALA A 24 20.94 21.44 -3.11
CA ALA A 24 19.63 22.07 -3.15
C ALA A 24 18.73 21.48 -4.25
N LEU A 25 19.29 21.14 -5.41
CA LEU A 25 18.54 20.50 -6.51
C LEU A 25 18.10 19.07 -6.15
N THR A 26 18.89 18.33 -5.41
CA THR A 26 18.49 16.98 -4.96
C THR A 26 17.44 17.02 -3.85
N ALA A 27 17.45 18.02 -2.99
CA ALA A 27 16.45 18.18 -1.92
C ALA A 27 15.05 18.50 -2.49
N ALA A 28 14.95 19.17 -3.65
CA ALA A 28 13.69 19.50 -4.31
C ALA A 28 12.96 18.25 -4.87
N CYS A 29 13.66 17.12 -5.07
CA CYS A 29 13.06 15.89 -5.58
C CYS A 29 12.45 14.99 -4.48
N PHE A 30 12.68 15.27 -3.20
CA PHE A 30 12.14 14.51 -2.08
C PHE A 30 10.92 15.21 -1.48
N GLN A 31 9.75 15.09 -2.12
CA GLN A 31 8.50 15.46 -1.48
C GLN A 31 7.97 14.28 -0.65
N PRO A 32 7.71 14.47 0.66
CA PRO A 32 7.08 13.43 1.47
C PRO A 32 5.65 13.20 0.97
N LEU A 33 5.34 11.97 0.57
CA LEU A 33 4.03 11.56 0.03
C LEU A 33 2.86 11.88 0.96
N TYR A 34 3.11 11.99 2.25
CA TYR A 34 2.13 12.28 3.31
C TYR A 34 2.42 13.62 4.04
N GLY A 35 3.17 14.53 3.42
CA GLY A 35 3.41 15.88 3.97
C GLY A 35 2.13 16.71 4.00
N GLU A 36 1.90 17.47 5.07
CA GLU A 36 0.65 18.22 5.29
C GLU A 36 0.42 19.37 4.31
N HIS A 37 1.41 19.77 3.52
CA HIS A 37 1.27 20.85 2.53
C HIS A 37 2.20 20.57 1.33
N SER A 38 1.68 19.95 0.29
CA SER A 38 2.35 19.92 -1.02
C SER A 38 1.70 20.99 -1.89
N PRO A 39 2.37 22.14 -2.15
CA PRO A 39 1.87 23.09 -3.11
C PRO A 39 1.90 22.45 -4.51
N SER A 40 0.76 22.41 -5.17
CA SER A 40 0.68 22.02 -6.57
C SER A 40 1.45 23.03 -7.44
N ALA A 41 1.99 22.59 -8.57
CA ALA A 41 2.78 23.42 -9.48
C ALA A 41 2.00 24.65 -10.03
N ASP A 42 0.68 24.67 -9.92
CA ASP A 42 -0.21 25.75 -10.30
C ASP A 42 -0.60 26.71 -9.15
N GLY A 43 0.00 26.52 -7.96
CA GLY A 43 -0.31 27.34 -6.78
C GLY A 43 -1.63 26.99 -6.07
N SER A 44 -2.37 26.00 -6.53
CA SER A 44 -3.52 25.44 -5.81
C SER A 44 -3.04 24.57 -4.65
N VAL A 45 -3.68 24.67 -3.50
CA VAL A 45 -3.42 23.75 -2.39
C VAL A 45 -4.07 22.41 -2.76
N ALA A 46 -3.24 21.44 -3.17
CA ALA A 46 -3.73 20.09 -3.38
C ALA A 46 -4.38 19.59 -2.08
N PRO A 47 -5.56 18.96 -2.13
CA PRO A 47 -6.14 18.34 -0.94
C PRO A 47 -5.11 17.42 -0.32
N ASN A 48 -4.96 17.50 1.00
CA ASN A 48 -4.04 16.64 1.73
C ASN A 48 -4.38 15.19 1.35
N VAL A 49 -3.38 14.44 0.87
CA VAL A 49 -3.55 13.03 0.43
C VAL A 49 -4.29 12.21 1.47
N ARG A 50 -4.04 12.49 2.76
CA ARG A 50 -4.73 11.86 3.87
C ARG A 50 -6.23 12.17 3.88
N GLU A 51 -6.62 13.41 3.61
CA GLU A 51 -8.03 13.79 3.49
C GLU A 51 -8.67 13.15 2.27
N ALA A 52 -7.99 13.14 1.12
CA ALA A 52 -8.46 12.47 -0.07
C ALA A 52 -8.68 10.97 0.14
N LEU A 53 -7.74 10.28 0.80
CA LEU A 53 -7.88 8.87 1.17
C LEU A 53 -9.05 8.63 2.13
N ALA A 54 -9.30 9.53 3.08
CA ALA A 54 -10.42 9.43 4.02
C ALA A 54 -11.80 9.61 3.37
N THR A 55 -11.87 10.17 2.14
CA THR A 55 -13.12 10.26 1.36
C THR A 55 -13.45 8.99 0.57
N VAL A 56 -12.59 7.96 0.62
CA VAL A 56 -12.80 6.70 -0.08
C VAL A 56 -13.70 5.79 0.74
N GLN A 57 -14.88 5.49 0.23
CA GLN A 57 -15.79 4.49 0.79
C GLN A 57 -15.43 3.11 0.25
N VAL A 58 -15.13 2.16 1.15
CA VAL A 58 -14.88 0.77 0.78
C VAL A 58 -16.19 0.00 0.76
N ASP A 59 -16.56 -0.53 -0.38
CA ASP A 59 -17.75 -1.36 -0.55
C ASP A 59 -17.61 -2.70 0.19
N GLN A 60 -18.75 -3.37 0.43
CA GLN A 60 -18.73 -4.71 0.97
C GLN A 60 -18.14 -5.68 -0.07
N ILE A 61 -17.15 -6.47 0.36
CA ILE A 61 -16.52 -7.48 -0.50
C ILE A 61 -17.43 -8.71 -0.53
N ALA A 62 -17.87 -9.08 -1.72
CA ALA A 62 -18.75 -10.22 -1.89
C ALA A 62 -18.00 -11.53 -1.62
N ALA A 63 -18.55 -12.35 -0.74
CA ALA A 63 -18.08 -13.70 -0.44
C ALA A 63 -19.25 -14.57 0.02
N GLN A 64 -19.17 -15.87 -0.19
CA GLN A 64 -20.19 -16.81 0.27
C GLN A 64 -20.18 -16.89 1.80
N SER A 65 -21.33 -16.73 2.43
CA SER A 65 -21.48 -16.81 3.88
C SER A 65 -20.98 -18.13 4.45
N ALA A 66 -20.45 -18.10 5.67
CA ALA A 66 -19.91 -19.24 6.39
C ALA A 66 -18.68 -19.92 5.75
N THR A 67 -17.97 -19.21 4.87
CA THR A 67 -16.71 -19.65 4.28
C THR A 67 -15.50 -18.92 4.87
N PRO A 68 -14.26 -19.47 4.74
CA PRO A 68 -13.04 -18.75 5.09
C PRO A 68 -12.92 -17.42 4.31
N GLU A 69 -13.35 -17.40 3.06
CA GLU A 69 -13.33 -16.22 2.21
C GLU A 69 -14.18 -15.08 2.79
N ALA A 70 -15.35 -15.39 3.37
CA ALA A 70 -16.20 -14.37 4.00
C ALA A 70 -15.49 -13.67 5.18
N ARG A 71 -14.75 -14.44 5.99
CA ARG A 71 -13.98 -13.90 7.10
C ARG A 71 -12.85 -13.00 6.60
N ILE A 72 -12.10 -13.48 5.60
CA ILE A 72 -10.99 -12.74 4.99
C ILE A 72 -11.50 -11.46 4.30
N ALA A 73 -12.67 -11.52 3.64
CA ALA A 73 -13.31 -10.36 3.02
C ALA A 73 -13.64 -9.27 4.05
N VAL A 74 -14.18 -9.66 5.21
CA VAL A 74 -14.45 -8.72 6.33
C VAL A 74 -13.14 -8.15 6.86
N GLN A 75 -12.12 -9.00 7.08
CA GLN A 75 -10.82 -8.56 7.58
C GLN A 75 -10.16 -7.57 6.61
N LEU A 76 -10.06 -7.91 5.34
CA LEU A 76 -9.49 -7.03 4.31
C LEU A 76 -10.22 -5.69 4.23
N ARG A 77 -11.55 -5.70 4.30
CA ARG A 77 -12.33 -4.47 4.31
C ARG A 77 -12.01 -3.59 5.53
N ASN A 78 -11.89 -4.20 6.71
CA ASN A 78 -11.56 -3.48 7.95
C ASN A 78 -10.13 -2.92 7.90
N ASP A 79 -9.15 -3.71 7.43
CA ASP A 79 -7.77 -3.28 7.25
C ASP A 79 -7.70 -2.09 6.27
N LEU A 80 -8.44 -2.15 5.15
CA LEU A 80 -8.53 -1.04 4.19
C LEU A 80 -9.15 0.22 4.79
N ILE A 81 -10.27 0.11 5.51
CA ILE A 81 -10.87 1.26 6.18
C ILE A 81 -9.88 1.88 7.15
N PHE A 82 -9.18 1.07 7.94
CA PHE A 82 -8.18 1.56 8.87
C PHE A 82 -7.02 2.25 8.16
N GLU A 83 -6.47 1.64 7.10
CA GLU A 83 -5.36 2.19 6.31
C GLU A 83 -5.73 3.50 5.59
N LEU A 84 -6.96 3.63 5.11
CA LEU A 84 -7.42 4.81 4.38
C LEU A 84 -7.81 5.96 5.30
N THR A 85 -8.45 5.68 6.44
CA THR A 85 -8.97 6.71 7.35
C THR A 85 -8.09 6.96 8.58
N GLY A 86 -7.11 6.09 8.84
CA GLY A 86 -6.32 6.12 10.09
C GLY A 86 -7.16 5.84 11.34
N GLY A 87 -8.33 5.19 11.19
CA GLY A 87 -9.25 4.90 12.30
C GLY A 87 -10.11 6.07 12.77
N THR A 88 -10.02 7.23 12.14
CA THR A 88 -10.78 8.46 12.55
C THR A 88 -12.19 8.53 11.99
N GLY A 89 -12.62 7.50 11.25
CA GLY A 89 -13.91 7.48 10.56
C GLY A 89 -13.83 8.03 9.13
N ALA A 90 -14.79 7.62 8.29
CA ALA A 90 -14.86 8.08 6.91
C ALA A 90 -15.41 9.50 6.84
N GLY A 91 -14.77 10.36 6.03
CA GLY A 91 -15.32 11.65 5.62
C GLY A 91 -16.55 11.48 4.71
N THR A 92 -17.07 12.59 4.16
CA THR A 92 -18.11 12.51 3.13
C THR A 92 -17.57 11.75 1.92
N PRO A 93 -18.23 10.65 1.49
CA PRO A 93 -17.70 9.82 0.41
C PRO A 93 -17.66 10.58 -0.92
N ALA A 94 -16.47 10.81 -1.46
CA ALA A 94 -16.27 11.34 -2.81
C ALA A 94 -15.93 10.21 -3.81
N ASN A 95 -15.34 9.14 -3.32
CA ASN A 95 -14.92 8.00 -4.13
C ASN A 95 -15.43 6.68 -3.52
N ARG A 96 -15.69 5.69 -4.38
CA ARG A 96 -16.13 4.34 -4.00
C ARG A 96 -15.13 3.32 -4.48
N LEU A 97 -14.66 2.46 -3.58
CA LEU A 97 -13.72 1.37 -3.86
C LEU A 97 -14.47 0.03 -3.85
N ALA A 98 -14.64 -0.55 -5.04
CA ALA A 98 -15.20 -1.88 -5.22
C ALA A 98 -14.05 -2.91 -5.34
N ILE A 99 -14.21 -4.08 -4.69
CA ILE A 99 -13.17 -5.10 -4.57
C ILE A 99 -13.75 -6.48 -4.90
N LYS A 100 -13.00 -7.24 -5.70
CA LYS A 100 -13.21 -8.66 -5.95
C LYS A 100 -11.99 -9.43 -5.48
N MET A 101 -12.19 -10.44 -4.67
CA MET A 101 -11.12 -11.21 -4.03
C MET A 101 -11.21 -12.68 -4.45
N ARG A 102 -10.04 -13.32 -4.61
CA ARG A 102 -9.88 -14.76 -4.81
C ARG A 102 -8.84 -15.30 -3.83
N LEU A 103 -9.17 -16.36 -3.13
CA LEU A 103 -8.29 -17.08 -2.23
C LEU A 103 -7.72 -18.31 -2.91
N SER A 104 -6.42 -18.55 -2.75
CA SER A 104 -5.75 -19.78 -3.18
C SER A 104 -4.87 -20.34 -2.06
N LYS A 105 -4.73 -21.66 -2.01
CA LYS A 105 -3.82 -22.36 -1.11
C LYS A 105 -3.04 -23.38 -1.90
N THR A 106 -1.72 -23.34 -1.79
CA THR A 106 -0.83 -24.22 -2.54
C THR A 106 0.20 -24.84 -1.61
N ALA A 107 0.30 -26.16 -1.60
CA ALA A 107 1.36 -26.86 -0.90
C ALA A 107 2.73 -26.46 -1.50
N MET A 108 3.67 -26.07 -0.63
CA MET A 108 4.99 -25.60 -1.05
C MET A 108 6.05 -26.69 -0.84
N ILE A 109 5.99 -27.38 0.30
CA ILE A 109 6.90 -28.46 0.68
C ILE A 109 6.08 -29.68 1.02
N VAL A 110 6.42 -30.80 0.37
CA VAL A 110 5.83 -32.11 0.68
C VAL A 110 6.96 -33.06 1.02
N ASP A 111 6.89 -33.66 2.20
CA ASP A 111 7.80 -34.73 2.59
C ASP A 111 7.59 -35.96 1.69
N ILE A 112 8.58 -36.33 0.93
CA ILE A 112 8.53 -37.42 -0.06
C ILE A 112 8.31 -38.76 0.61
N ALA A 113 8.81 -38.96 1.84
CA ALA A 113 8.71 -40.25 2.55
C ALA A 113 7.31 -40.47 3.14
N THR A 114 6.65 -39.40 3.58
CA THR A 114 5.34 -39.47 4.24
C THR A 114 4.20 -38.92 3.40
N GLY A 115 4.49 -38.23 2.29
CA GLY A 115 3.50 -37.55 1.47
C GLY A 115 2.85 -36.34 2.16
N ARG A 116 3.43 -35.83 3.22
CA ARG A 116 2.84 -34.76 4.04
C ARG A 116 3.25 -33.38 3.55
N THR A 117 2.32 -32.45 3.57
CA THR A 117 2.60 -31.03 3.38
C THR A 117 3.19 -30.45 4.67
N GLU A 118 4.38 -29.88 4.61
CA GLU A 118 5.07 -29.22 5.72
C GLU A 118 4.89 -27.70 5.71
N ALA A 119 4.72 -27.13 4.52
CA ALA A 119 4.44 -25.70 4.36
C ALA A 119 3.46 -25.47 3.19
N GLU A 120 2.61 -24.48 3.35
CA GLU A 120 1.68 -24.04 2.29
C GLU A 120 1.82 -22.53 2.04
N ILE A 121 1.47 -22.10 0.84
CA ILE A 121 1.32 -20.68 0.52
C ILE A 121 -0.16 -20.33 0.52
N VAL A 122 -0.51 -19.37 1.34
CA VAL A 122 -1.81 -18.68 1.29
C VAL A 122 -1.69 -17.54 0.31
N GLY A 123 -2.46 -17.58 -0.77
CA GLY A 123 -2.50 -16.58 -1.81
C GLY A 123 -3.83 -15.84 -1.81
N ILE A 124 -3.80 -14.51 -1.86
CA ILE A 124 -4.96 -13.66 -2.04
C ILE A 124 -4.71 -12.78 -3.27
N ASP A 125 -5.57 -12.89 -4.26
CA ASP A 125 -5.59 -12.05 -5.45
C ASP A 125 -6.78 -11.11 -5.37
N VAL A 126 -6.54 -9.82 -5.65
CA VAL A 126 -7.54 -8.77 -5.54
C VAL A 126 -7.57 -7.91 -6.80
N ASP A 127 -8.75 -7.84 -7.42
CA ASP A 127 -9.07 -6.86 -8.45
C ASP A 127 -9.85 -5.73 -7.77
N TYR A 128 -9.47 -4.48 -8.00
CA TYR A 128 -10.14 -3.35 -7.40
C TYR A 128 -10.36 -2.20 -8.37
N THR A 129 -11.47 -1.48 -8.16
CA THR A 129 -11.89 -0.36 -9.01
C THR A 129 -12.29 0.81 -8.12
N LEU A 130 -11.66 1.97 -8.34
CA LEU A 130 -12.06 3.23 -7.72
C LEU A 130 -12.94 4.01 -8.68
N THR A 131 -14.11 4.40 -8.22
CA THR A 131 -15.11 5.16 -8.99
C THR A 131 -15.43 6.45 -8.25
N GLU A 132 -15.42 7.57 -8.95
CA GLU A 132 -15.88 8.85 -8.42
C GLU A 132 -17.39 8.85 -8.28
N VAL A 133 -17.91 9.23 -7.10
CA VAL A 133 -19.36 9.14 -6.78
C VAL A 133 -20.18 10.12 -7.63
N GLY A 134 -19.67 11.34 -7.85
CA GLY A 134 -20.37 12.38 -8.59
C GLY A 134 -20.53 12.08 -10.08
N SER A 135 -19.42 11.75 -10.75
CA SER A 135 -19.38 11.52 -12.20
C SER A 135 -19.64 10.06 -12.60
N LYS A 136 -19.58 9.13 -11.65
CA LYS A 136 -19.58 7.67 -11.88
C LYS A 136 -18.43 7.20 -12.79
N LYS A 137 -17.38 8.00 -12.94
CA LYS A 137 -16.22 7.70 -13.74
C LYS A 137 -15.29 6.76 -12.96
N VAL A 138 -14.81 5.71 -13.63
CA VAL A 138 -13.73 4.87 -13.10
C VAL A 138 -12.42 5.65 -13.22
N VAL A 139 -11.77 5.92 -12.08
CA VAL A 139 -10.52 6.67 -12.01
C VAL A 139 -9.31 5.77 -11.79
N VAL A 140 -9.49 4.63 -11.11
CA VAL A 140 -8.45 3.60 -10.97
C VAL A 140 -9.09 2.23 -11.23
N ASN A 141 -8.44 1.41 -12.05
CA ASN A 141 -8.75 -0.01 -12.22
C ASN A 141 -7.43 -0.76 -12.20
N SER A 142 -7.23 -1.62 -11.20
CA SER A 142 -5.95 -2.29 -10.99
C SER A 142 -6.14 -3.60 -10.22
N GLN A 143 -5.06 -4.36 -10.15
CA GLN A 143 -5.00 -5.62 -9.41
C GLN A 143 -3.79 -5.64 -8.49
N THR A 144 -3.89 -6.39 -7.41
CA THR A 144 -2.79 -6.66 -6.49
C THR A 144 -2.91 -8.06 -5.93
N PHE A 145 -1.83 -8.55 -5.34
CA PHE A 145 -1.82 -9.87 -4.73
C PHE A 145 -0.88 -9.93 -3.53
N ALA A 146 -1.15 -10.88 -2.64
CA ALA A 146 -0.23 -11.27 -1.57
C ALA A 146 -0.05 -12.79 -1.56
N ARG A 147 1.17 -13.23 -1.25
CA ARG A 147 1.54 -14.63 -1.08
C ARG A 147 2.30 -14.75 0.24
N VAL A 148 1.74 -15.50 1.17
CA VAL A 148 2.30 -15.65 2.51
C VAL A 148 2.44 -17.13 2.84
N SER A 149 3.61 -17.53 3.32
CA SER A 149 3.84 -18.90 3.77
C SER A 149 3.18 -19.14 5.13
N SER A 150 2.62 -20.33 5.30
CA SER A 150 2.08 -20.87 6.53
C SER A 150 2.70 -22.22 6.79
N ASP A 151 3.22 -22.43 7.99
CA ASP A 151 3.73 -23.73 8.41
C ASP A 151 2.58 -24.70 8.66
N VAL A 152 2.76 -25.96 8.26
CA VAL A 152 1.83 -27.04 8.52
C VAL A 152 2.41 -27.96 9.59
N PRO A 153 2.19 -27.68 10.89
CA PRO A 153 2.67 -28.53 11.96
C PRO A 153 2.00 -29.90 11.90
N GLY A 154 2.69 -30.93 12.41
CA GLY A 154 2.27 -32.33 12.33
C GLY A 154 0.84 -32.60 12.80
N LEU A 155 0.28 -33.75 12.45
CA LEU A 155 -1.12 -34.14 12.60
C LEU A 155 -1.72 -33.96 14.01
N GLN A 156 -0.92 -33.99 15.05
CA GLN A 156 -1.37 -33.80 16.43
C GLN A 156 -1.56 -32.32 16.81
N GLN A 157 -1.20 -31.39 15.93
CA GLN A 157 -1.21 -29.95 16.22
C GLN A 157 -2.25 -29.19 15.36
N ARG A 158 -3.45 -29.70 15.24
CA ARG A 158 -4.53 -29.10 14.45
C ARG A 158 -4.79 -27.63 14.79
N PHE A 159 -4.75 -27.29 16.08
CA PHE A 159 -4.94 -25.90 16.50
C PHE A 159 -3.78 -24.99 16.09
N ALA A 160 -2.54 -25.49 16.16
CA ALA A 160 -1.38 -24.73 15.69
C ALA A 160 -1.46 -24.45 14.19
N HIS A 161 -1.84 -25.46 13.39
CA HIS A 161 -2.06 -25.28 11.96
C HIS A 161 -3.16 -24.24 11.64
N GLN A 162 -4.31 -24.32 12.32
CA GLN A 162 -5.37 -23.34 12.13
C GLN A 162 -4.95 -21.91 12.50
N ARG A 163 -4.13 -21.75 13.55
CA ARG A 163 -3.59 -20.44 13.95
C ARG A 163 -2.57 -19.92 12.96
N ALA A 164 -1.64 -20.76 12.51
CA ALA A 164 -0.66 -20.39 11.49
C ALA A 164 -1.33 -19.95 10.18
N GLN A 165 -2.37 -20.68 9.78
CA GLN A 165 -3.16 -20.36 8.60
C GLN A 165 -3.87 -19.00 8.72
N ARG A 166 -4.53 -18.74 9.86
CA ARG A 166 -5.18 -17.45 10.14
C ARG A 166 -4.17 -16.31 10.18
N ASP A 167 -3.04 -16.50 10.82
CA ASP A 167 -1.96 -15.50 10.85
C ASP A 167 -1.45 -15.18 9.44
N ALA A 168 -1.28 -16.19 8.59
CA ALA A 168 -0.87 -15.98 7.19
C ALA A 168 -1.93 -15.21 6.40
N GLU A 169 -3.22 -15.52 6.59
CA GLU A 169 -4.34 -14.81 5.98
C GLU A 169 -4.39 -13.35 6.44
N ASP A 170 -4.23 -13.08 7.75
CA ASP A 170 -4.22 -11.73 8.33
C ASP A 170 -3.01 -10.90 7.87
N ARG A 171 -1.84 -11.52 7.71
CA ARG A 171 -0.67 -10.86 7.12
C ARG A 171 -0.89 -10.52 5.64
N ALA A 172 -1.52 -11.42 4.89
CA ALA A 172 -1.82 -11.20 3.48
C ALA A 172 -2.80 -10.03 3.28
N THR A 173 -3.87 -9.93 4.11
CA THR A 173 -4.83 -8.81 4.02
C THR A 173 -4.17 -7.47 4.32
N LYS A 174 -3.29 -7.39 5.31
CA LYS A 174 -2.53 -6.17 5.63
C LYS A 174 -1.65 -5.72 4.48
N VAL A 175 -0.88 -6.64 3.88
CA VAL A 175 -0.03 -6.34 2.72
C VAL A 175 -0.87 -5.79 1.56
N ILE A 176 -2.03 -6.39 1.27
CA ILE A 176 -2.94 -5.92 0.22
C ILE A 176 -3.49 -4.52 0.55
N ALA A 177 -3.91 -4.28 1.79
CA ALA A 177 -4.44 -2.99 2.21
C ALA A 177 -3.39 -1.87 2.07
N GLU A 178 -2.15 -2.12 2.48
CA GLU A 178 -1.03 -1.19 2.31
C GLU A 178 -0.71 -0.91 0.84
N GLN A 179 -0.70 -1.94 -0.02
CA GLN A 179 -0.45 -1.79 -1.45
C GLN A 179 -1.55 -0.96 -2.14
N ILE A 180 -2.83 -1.24 -1.82
CA ILE A 180 -3.96 -0.46 -2.35
C ILE A 180 -3.87 0.98 -1.87
N ARG A 181 -3.64 1.23 -0.56
CA ARG A 181 -3.45 2.57 -0.02
C ARG A 181 -2.34 3.33 -0.75
N SER A 182 -1.18 2.70 -0.92
CA SER A 182 -0.03 3.30 -1.61
C SER A 182 -0.37 3.68 -3.06
N ARG A 183 -1.08 2.80 -3.77
CA ARG A 183 -1.51 3.06 -5.15
C ARG A 183 -2.52 4.21 -5.24
N LEU A 184 -3.50 4.25 -4.32
CA LEU A 184 -4.48 5.34 -4.27
C LEU A 184 -3.82 6.67 -3.87
N ALA A 185 -2.89 6.65 -2.91
CA ALA A 185 -2.13 7.83 -2.54
C ALA A 185 -1.35 8.39 -3.73
N SER A 186 -0.67 7.53 -4.50
CA SER A 186 0.03 7.94 -5.72
C SER A 186 -0.91 8.56 -6.77
N HIS A 187 -2.11 7.99 -6.94
CA HIS A 187 -3.12 8.53 -7.85
C HIS A 187 -3.59 9.92 -7.40
N PHE A 188 -3.88 10.12 -6.12
CA PHE A 188 -4.32 11.43 -5.61
C PHE A 188 -3.21 12.49 -5.65
N VAL A 189 -1.94 12.11 -5.53
CA VAL A 189 -0.81 13.05 -5.68
C VAL A 189 -0.60 13.43 -7.15
N ALA A 190 -0.70 12.47 -8.07
CA ALA A 190 -0.47 12.71 -9.48
C ALA A 190 -1.62 13.45 -10.17
N GLY A 191 -2.82 13.47 -9.59
CA GLY A 191 -4.00 14.09 -10.17
C GLY A 191 -4.49 13.42 -11.48
N THR A 192 -4.06 12.16 -11.70
CA THR A 192 -4.37 11.38 -12.92
C THR A 192 -4.95 10.04 -12.58
#